data_4a9e0a838206de4695d84f408c76c767
#
_entry.id   4a9e0a838206de4695d84f408c76c767
#
_cell.length_a   1.000
_cell.length_b   1.000
_cell.length_c   1.000
_cell.angle_alpha   90.00
_cell.angle_beta   90.00
_cell.angle_gamma   90.00
#
_symmetry.space_group_name_H-M   'P 1'
#
loop_
_entity.id
_entity.type
_entity.pdbx_description
1 polymer ?
#
loop_
_entity_poly.entity_id
_entity_poly.type
_entity_poly.pdbx_seq_one_letter_code
_entity_poly.pdbx_strand_id
1 'polypeptide(L)'
;MTEYISNKLGLNLKIAKELQTNYFHKYNTSLNGLMIHHKINPDEFLKKVHDIDLSFMKKDIVLRKELEKLNLKKFIFTNGSKEHAINITTHLGINDLFDGLFDIVDAEFSPKPTAKAFDLMVKKFKIDPHETLYIEDIAKNLSIGKERGTITAWLINDEYWGKKESDKEFIDYKIENLSLFLKEIRLLQNS
;
A
#
# COMPACT_ATOMS: atom_id res chain seq x y z
N MET A 1 14.58 -7.49 3.07
CA MET A 1 14.90 -6.68 1.86
C MET A 1 16.36 -6.26 1.83
N THR A 2 16.91 -5.61 2.84
CA THR A 2 18.33 -5.19 2.89
C THR A 2 19.29 -6.36 2.66
N GLU A 3 19.07 -7.50 3.30
CA GLU A 3 19.88 -8.72 3.11
C GLU A 3 19.83 -9.26 1.68
N TYR A 4 18.66 -9.23 1.04
CA TYR A 4 18.56 -9.60 -0.36
C TYR A 4 19.44 -8.71 -1.25
N ILE A 5 19.39 -7.40 -1.05
CA ILE A 5 20.19 -6.43 -1.81
C ILE A 5 21.68 -6.65 -1.54
N SER A 6 22.07 -6.83 -0.28
CA SER A 6 23.44 -7.13 0.16
C SER A 6 24.00 -8.36 -0.57
N ASN A 7 23.27 -9.46 -0.52
CA ASN A 7 23.68 -10.72 -1.13
C ASN A 7 23.70 -10.65 -2.68
N LYS A 8 22.68 -10.02 -3.27
CA LYS A 8 22.53 -9.97 -4.73
C LYS A 8 23.56 -9.08 -5.41
N LEU A 9 23.98 -7.99 -4.73
CA LEU A 9 24.91 -7.00 -5.27
C LEU A 9 26.32 -7.08 -4.65
N GLY A 10 26.58 -8.00 -3.75
CA GLY A 10 27.88 -8.13 -3.06
C GLY A 10 28.23 -6.92 -2.17
N LEU A 11 27.22 -6.25 -1.60
CA LEU A 11 27.38 -5.06 -0.78
C LEU A 11 27.34 -5.42 0.72
N ASN A 12 28.03 -4.66 1.57
CA ASN A 12 27.78 -4.79 3.01
C ASN A 12 26.38 -4.26 3.37
N LEU A 13 25.84 -4.69 4.52
CA LEU A 13 24.47 -4.39 4.95
C LEU A 13 24.19 -2.88 5.06
N LYS A 14 25.17 -2.09 5.48
CA LYS A 14 25.03 -0.64 5.64
C LYS A 14 24.82 0.02 4.27
N ILE A 15 25.68 -0.28 3.30
CA ILE A 15 25.56 0.24 1.93
C ILE A 15 24.27 -0.27 1.27
N ALA A 16 23.92 -1.53 1.47
CA ALA A 16 22.67 -2.09 0.95
C ALA A 16 21.43 -1.38 1.51
N LYS A 17 21.44 -1.00 2.80
CA LYS A 17 20.37 -0.24 3.44
C LYS A 17 20.28 1.19 2.90
N GLU A 18 21.41 1.85 2.72
CA GLU A 18 21.48 3.18 2.12
C GLU A 18 20.95 3.16 0.68
N LEU A 19 21.34 2.18 -0.12
CA LEU A 19 20.87 1.99 -1.47
C LEU A 19 19.35 1.75 -1.52
N GLN A 20 18.84 0.86 -0.66
CA GLN A 20 17.40 0.58 -0.50
C GLN A 20 16.62 1.87 -0.23
N THR A 21 17.07 2.67 0.73
CA THR A 21 16.42 3.91 1.14
C THR A 21 16.47 4.96 0.03
N ASN A 22 17.63 5.14 -0.62
CA ASN A 22 17.79 6.07 -1.72
C ASN A 22 16.88 5.71 -2.91
N TYR A 23 16.78 4.43 -3.26
CA TYR A 23 15.91 4.00 -4.34
C TYR A 23 14.43 4.15 -3.99
N PHE A 24 14.04 3.87 -2.76
CA PHE A 24 12.67 4.13 -2.30
C PHE A 24 12.29 5.60 -2.48
N HIS A 25 13.16 6.53 -2.05
CA HIS A 25 12.88 7.96 -2.16
C HIS A 25 12.88 8.48 -3.61
N LYS A 26 13.77 7.95 -4.44
CA LYS A 26 13.93 8.45 -5.82
C LYS A 26 12.95 7.83 -6.80
N TYR A 27 12.59 6.56 -6.60
CA TYR A 27 11.81 5.75 -7.56
C TYR A 27 10.48 5.23 -6.98
N ASN A 28 10.05 5.75 -5.83
CA ASN A 28 8.85 5.39 -5.07
C ASN A 28 8.84 3.96 -4.49
N THR A 29 9.66 3.05 -5.00
CA THR A 29 9.97 1.75 -4.39
C THR A 29 11.44 1.39 -4.59
N SER A 30 12.01 0.63 -3.67
CA SER A 30 13.37 0.10 -3.84
C SER A 30 13.45 -0.84 -5.03
N LEU A 31 12.40 -1.63 -5.29
CA LEU A 31 12.32 -2.52 -6.44
C LEU A 31 12.49 -1.77 -7.76
N ASN A 32 11.78 -0.67 -7.95
CA ASN A 32 11.85 0.10 -9.19
C ASN A 32 13.27 0.61 -9.46
N GLY A 33 13.95 1.14 -8.43
CA GLY A 33 15.36 1.52 -8.55
C GLY A 33 16.29 0.34 -8.89
N LEU A 34 16.06 -0.82 -8.25
CA LEU A 34 16.84 -2.03 -8.50
C LEU A 34 16.65 -2.59 -9.93
N MET A 35 15.42 -2.53 -10.45
CA MET A 35 15.14 -2.92 -11.85
C MET A 35 15.88 -2.03 -12.84
N ILE A 36 15.80 -0.70 -12.64
CA ILE A 36 16.40 0.29 -13.54
C ILE A 36 17.94 0.18 -13.57
N HIS A 37 18.57 0.09 -12.38
CA HIS A 37 20.02 0.22 -12.27
C HIS A 37 20.78 -1.10 -12.21
N HIS A 38 20.12 -2.17 -11.76
CA HIS A 38 20.78 -3.46 -11.53
C HIS A 38 20.14 -4.62 -12.27
N LYS A 39 19.10 -4.35 -13.08
CA LYS A 39 18.38 -5.37 -13.85
C LYS A 39 17.89 -6.54 -12.99
N ILE A 40 17.51 -6.24 -11.75
CA ILE A 40 16.98 -7.26 -10.83
C ILE A 40 15.66 -7.79 -11.39
N ASN A 41 15.51 -9.12 -11.36
CA ASN A 41 14.25 -9.76 -11.72
C ASN A 41 13.19 -9.43 -10.63
N PRO A 42 12.07 -8.79 -10.99
CA PRO A 42 11.07 -8.36 -10.01
C PRO A 42 10.36 -9.52 -9.32
N ASP A 43 10.10 -10.64 -10.02
CA ASP A 43 9.39 -11.79 -9.43
C ASP A 43 10.26 -12.47 -8.37
N GLU A 44 11.57 -12.66 -8.69
CA GLU A 44 12.54 -13.18 -7.72
C GLU A 44 12.62 -12.29 -6.49
N PHE A 45 12.72 -10.96 -6.72
CA PHE A 45 12.78 -9.98 -5.63
C PHE A 45 11.54 -10.07 -4.74
N LEU A 46 10.33 -9.95 -5.32
CA LEU A 46 9.08 -9.95 -4.57
C LEU A 46 8.92 -11.24 -3.77
N LYS A 47 9.21 -12.41 -4.37
CA LYS A 47 9.15 -13.68 -3.66
C LYS A 47 10.07 -13.74 -2.44
N LYS A 48 11.31 -13.24 -2.57
CA LYS A 48 12.31 -13.30 -1.49
C LYS A 48 12.07 -12.28 -0.38
N VAL A 49 11.64 -11.07 -0.72
CA VAL A 49 11.45 -10.01 0.29
C VAL A 49 10.14 -10.12 1.05
N HIS A 50 9.17 -10.85 0.50
CA HIS A 50 7.88 -11.13 1.12
C HIS A 50 7.82 -12.51 1.81
N ASP A 51 8.89 -13.30 1.74
CA ASP A 51 9.06 -14.52 2.52
C ASP A 51 9.46 -14.14 3.95
N ILE A 52 8.47 -13.76 4.74
CA ILE A 52 8.62 -13.30 6.11
C ILE A 52 7.74 -14.11 7.05
N ASP A 53 8.21 -14.29 8.27
CA ASP A 53 7.41 -14.92 9.33
C ASP A 53 6.27 -13.96 9.74
N LEU A 54 5.04 -14.42 9.60
CA LEU A 54 3.82 -13.70 10.00
C LEU A 54 3.16 -14.30 11.25
N SER A 55 3.78 -15.28 11.90
CA SER A 55 3.22 -15.98 13.06
C SER A 55 2.90 -15.08 14.26
N PHE A 56 3.58 -13.94 14.34
CA PHE A 56 3.33 -12.91 15.37
C PHE A 56 2.02 -12.12 15.15
N MET A 57 1.48 -12.12 13.92
CA MET A 57 0.26 -11.41 13.60
C MET A 57 -0.96 -12.14 14.17
N LYS A 58 -1.86 -11.37 14.75
CA LYS A 58 -3.14 -11.90 15.27
C LYS A 58 -4.29 -11.38 14.41
N LYS A 59 -5.39 -12.14 14.40
CA LYS A 59 -6.63 -11.68 13.77
C LYS A 59 -7.10 -10.37 14.38
N ASP A 60 -7.43 -9.40 13.54
CA ASP A 60 -8.03 -8.13 13.95
C ASP A 60 -9.56 -8.24 13.90
N ILE A 61 -10.14 -8.69 15.00
CA ILE A 61 -11.59 -8.90 15.12
C ILE A 61 -12.36 -7.57 15.03
N VAL A 62 -11.76 -6.47 15.50
CA VAL A 62 -12.41 -5.14 15.50
C VAL A 62 -12.47 -4.63 14.07
N LEU A 63 -11.34 -4.64 13.36
CA LEU A 63 -11.28 -4.24 11.95
C LEU A 63 -12.19 -5.11 11.08
N ARG A 64 -12.16 -6.44 11.27
CA ARG A 64 -13.05 -7.36 10.57
C ARG A 64 -14.51 -6.96 10.71
N LYS A 65 -14.96 -6.75 11.95
CA LYS A 65 -16.35 -6.37 12.26
C LYS A 65 -16.79 -5.07 11.59
N GLU A 66 -15.93 -4.06 11.53
CA GLU A 66 -16.28 -2.81 10.87
C GLU A 66 -16.26 -2.95 9.34
N LEU A 67 -15.33 -3.68 8.77
CA LEU A 67 -15.30 -3.99 7.33
C LEU A 67 -16.53 -4.80 6.87
N GLU A 68 -16.97 -5.79 7.65
CA GLU A 68 -18.17 -6.58 7.35
C GLU A 68 -19.45 -5.74 7.30
N LYS A 69 -19.54 -4.73 8.16
CA LYS A 69 -20.73 -3.86 8.29
C LYS A 69 -20.79 -2.73 7.28
N LEU A 70 -19.68 -2.44 6.61
CA LEU A 70 -19.64 -1.43 5.56
C LEU A 70 -20.28 -1.98 4.29
N ASN A 71 -21.40 -1.37 3.86
CA ASN A 71 -22.07 -1.69 2.61
C ASN A 71 -21.42 -0.96 1.43
N LEU A 72 -20.10 -1.15 1.27
CA LEU A 72 -19.28 -0.57 0.20
C LEU A 72 -18.42 -1.65 -0.43
N LYS A 73 -18.09 -1.49 -1.71
CA LYS A 73 -17.02 -2.27 -2.33
C LYS A 73 -15.67 -1.89 -1.72
N LYS A 74 -14.85 -2.89 -1.49
CA LYS A 74 -13.56 -2.77 -0.82
C LYS A 74 -12.47 -3.38 -1.68
N PHE A 75 -11.43 -2.58 -2.00
CA PHE A 75 -10.32 -3.02 -2.84
C PHE A 75 -9.00 -2.78 -2.13
N ILE A 76 -8.04 -3.66 -2.37
CA ILE A 76 -6.66 -3.48 -1.94
C ILE A 76 -5.86 -2.95 -3.12
N PHE A 77 -5.12 -1.85 -2.92
CA PHE A 77 -4.16 -1.30 -3.87
C PHE A 77 -2.78 -1.22 -3.23
N THR A 78 -1.84 -2.09 -3.67
CA THR A 78 -0.53 -2.27 -3.02
C THR A 78 0.64 -2.16 -3.97
N ASN A 79 1.78 -1.63 -3.49
CA ASN A 79 3.09 -1.72 -4.15
C ASN A 79 3.81 -3.05 -3.85
N GLY A 80 3.22 -3.92 -3.02
CA GLY A 80 3.67 -5.29 -2.79
C GLY A 80 3.11 -6.26 -3.82
N SER A 81 3.47 -7.55 -3.68
CA SER A 81 2.87 -8.62 -4.50
C SER A 81 1.50 -9.01 -3.97
N LYS A 82 0.67 -9.54 -4.87
CA LYS A 82 -0.65 -10.10 -4.55
C LYS A 82 -0.56 -11.18 -3.46
N GLU A 83 0.41 -12.08 -3.58
CA GLU A 83 0.64 -13.15 -2.62
C GLU A 83 0.90 -12.60 -1.21
N HIS A 84 1.76 -11.58 -1.11
CA HIS A 84 2.05 -10.92 0.16
C HIS A 84 0.79 -10.29 0.78
N ALA A 85 0.02 -9.55 -0.01
CA ALA A 85 -1.21 -8.93 0.47
C ALA A 85 -2.24 -9.97 0.95
N ILE A 86 -2.40 -11.09 0.22
CA ILE A 86 -3.27 -12.21 0.63
C ILE A 86 -2.77 -12.82 1.94
N ASN A 87 -1.47 -13.06 2.10
CA ASN A 87 -0.90 -13.62 3.31
C ASN A 87 -1.18 -12.71 4.53
N ILE A 88 -0.92 -11.42 4.42
CA ILE A 88 -1.18 -10.44 5.49
C ILE A 88 -2.67 -10.41 5.85
N THR A 89 -3.55 -10.25 4.86
CA THR A 89 -4.99 -10.14 5.11
C THR A 89 -5.61 -11.44 5.63
N THR A 90 -5.06 -12.59 5.26
CA THR A 90 -5.46 -13.90 5.80
C THR A 90 -5.06 -14.02 7.28
N HIS A 91 -3.85 -13.62 7.67
CA HIS A 91 -3.44 -13.61 9.07
C HIS A 91 -4.27 -12.65 9.90
N LEU A 92 -4.62 -11.49 9.35
CA LEU A 92 -5.55 -10.54 9.99
C LEU A 92 -7.01 -11.04 10.03
N GLY A 93 -7.35 -12.06 9.26
CA GLY A 93 -8.69 -12.64 9.20
C GLY A 93 -9.69 -11.77 8.42
N ILE A 94 -9.24 -11.01 7.43
CA ILE A 94 -10.05 -10.06 6.66
C ILE A 94 -9.98 -10.26 5.14
N ASN A 95 -9.25 -11.28 4.65
CA ASN A 95 -9.01 -11.47 3.22
C ASN A 95 -10.31 -11.65 2.40
N ASP A 96 -11.30 -12.30 2.99
CA ASP A 96 -12.62 -12.59 2.39
C ASP A 96 -13.54 -11.37 2.29
N LEU A 97 -13.13 -10.22 2.82
CA LEU A 97 -13.94 -9.01 2.85
C LEU A 97 -13.64 -8.02 1.72
N PHE A 98 -12.69 -8.34 0.85
CA PHE A 98 -12.30 -7.48 -0.27
C PHE A 98 -12.84 -8.00 -1.60
N ASP A 99 -13.39 -7.10 -2.40
CA ASP A 99 -13.94 -7.37 -3.74
C ASP A 99 -12.84 -7.54 -4.80
N GLY A 100 -11.62 -7.09 -4.50
CA GLY A 100 -10.48 -7.26 -5.39
C GLY A 100 -9.18 -6.74 -4.83
N LEU A 101 -8.09 -7.15 -5.50
CA LEU A 101 -6.73 -6.77 -5.18
C LEU A 101 -6.00 -6.34 -6.45
N PHE A 102 -5.33 -5.19 -6.38
CA PHE A 102 -4.45 -4.64 -7.41
C PHE A 102 -3.05 -4.49 -6.83
N ASP A 103 -2.11 -5.17 -7.43
CA ASP A 103 -0.73 -5.25 -6.95
C ASP A 103 0.27 -4.56 -7.90
N ILE A 104 1.54 -4.61 -7.56
CA ILE A 104 2.61 -4.01 -8.37
C ILE A 104 2.77 -4.66 -9.75
N VAL A 105 2.39 -5.94 -9.90
CA VAL A 105 2.42 -6.64 -11.19
C VAL A 105 1.27 -6.17 -12.07
N ASP A 106 0.06 -6.05 -11.51
CA ASP A 106 -1.09 -5.43 -12.19
C ASP A 106 -0.79 -3.99 -12.65
N ALA A 107 0.04 -3.27 -11.87
CA ALA A 107 0.50 -1.91 -12.19
C ALA A 107 1.65 -1.89 -13.22
N GLU A 108 2.03 -3.05 -13.79
CA GLU A 108 3.18 -3.18 -14.71
C GLU A 108 4.46 -2.59 -14.10
N PHE A 109 4.68 -2.88 -12.82
CA PHE A 109 5.80 -2.38 -12.00
C PHE A 109 5.91 -0.85 -11.92
N SER A 110 4.82 -0.14 -12.20
CA SER A 110 4.70 1.30 -11.97
C SER A 110 4.16 1.55 -10.56
N PRO A 111 4.97 2.00 -9.59
CA PRO A 111 4.53 2.07 -8.19
C PRO A 111 3.64 3.28 -7.91
N LYS A 112 2.84 3.22 -6.84
CA LYS A 112 2.22 4.42 -6.25
C LYS A 112 3.30 5.45 -5.90
N PRO A 113 3.04 6.75 -6.08
CA PRO A 113 1.81 7.43 -6.51
C PRO A 113 1.78 7.75 -8.02
N THR A 114 2.22 6.87 -8.92
CA THR A 114 2.19 7.18 -10.35
C THR A 114 0.76 7.19 -10.90
N ALA A 115 0.48 8.11 -11.83
CA ALA A 115 -0.79 8.18 -12.56
C ALA A 115 -1.11 6.84 -13.24
N LYS A 116 -0.10 6.21 -13.89
CA LYS A 116 -0.26 4.91 -14.54
C LYS A 116 -0.83 3.84 -13.61
N ALA A 117 -0.25 3.69 -12.41
CA ALA A 117 -0.72 2.68 -11.45
C ALA A 117 -2.18 2.93 -11.03
N PHE A 118 -2.50 4.19 -10.71
CA PHE A 118 -3.83 4.57 -10.27
C PHE A 118 -4.87 4.38 -11.39
N ASP A 119 -4.59 4.87 -12.60
CA ASP A 119 -5.50 4.79 -13.73
C ASP A 119 -5.75 3.33 -14.17
N LEU A 120 -4.73 2.46 -14.11
CA LEU A 120 -4.89 1.01 -14.35
C LEU A 120 -5.79 0.35 -13.28
N MET A 121 -5.63 0.70 -12.01
CA MET A 121 -6.47 0.21 -10.90
C MET A 121 -7.93 0.65 -11.08
N VAL A 122 -8.17 1.92 -11.35
CA VAL A 122 -9.50 2.49 -11.64
C VAL A 122 -10.16 1.76 -12.80
N LYS A 123 -9.43 1.55 -13.91
CA LYS A 123 -9.93 0.82 -15.09
C LYS A 123 -10.26 -0.64 -14.78
N LYS A 124 -9.39 -1.34 -14.05
CA LYS A 124 -9.56 -2.77 -13.71
C LYS A 124 -10.83 -3.00 -12.90
N PHE A 125 -11.10 -2.18 -11.92
CA PHE A 125 -12.24 -2.34 -11.03
C PHE A 125 -13.46 -1.49 -11.41
N LYS A 126 -13.36 -0.68 -12.47
CA LYS A 126 -14.41 0.24 -12.91
C LYS A 126 -14.88 1.16 -11.77
N ILE A 127 -13.93 1.73 -11.06
CA ILE A 127 -14.14 2.62 -9.92
C ILE A 127 -14.38 4.04 -10.45
N ASP A 128 -15.36 4.77 -9.86
CA ASP A 128 -15.43 6.22 -9.99
C ASP A 128 -14.57 6.86 -8.88
N PRO A 129 -13.49 7.57 -9.22
CA PRO A 129 -12.67 8.24 -8.21
C PRO A 129 -13.46 9.24 -7.34
N HIS A 130 -14.45 9.94 -7.88
CA HIS A 130 -15.26 10.91 -7.15
C HIS A 130 -16.20 10.27 -6.10
N GLU A 131 -16.46 8.97 -6.22
CA GLU A 131 -17.23 8.18 -5.26
C GLU A 131 -16.35 7.29 -4.38
N THR A 132 -15.03 7.56 -4.36
CA THR A 132 -14.04 6.68 -3.74
C THR A 132 -13.34 7.35 -2.56
N LEU A 133 -13.27 6.65 -1.44
CA LEU A 133 -12.37 6.96 -0.33
C LEU A 133 -11.08 6.15 -0.50
N TYR A 134 -9.96 6.86 -0.58
CA TYR A 134 -8.62 6.27 -0.68
C TYR A 134 -7.86 6.42 0.63
N ILE A 135 -7.56 5.30 1.29
CA ILE A 135 -6.86 5.25 2.58
C ILE A 135 -5.45 4.71 2.37
N GLU A 136 -4.45 5.35 2.95
CA GLU A 136 -3.03 5.04 2.78
C GLU A 136 -2.22 5.39 4.04
N ASP A 137 -1.16 4.63 4.30
CA ASP A 137 -0.20 4.89 5.38
C ASP A 137 1.02 5.69 4.94
N ILE A 138 1.31 5.75 3.64
CA ILE A 138 2.32 6.62 3.05
C ILE A 138 1.63 7.86 2.50
N ALA A 139 1.72 8.97 3.22
CA ALA A 139 1.02 10.22 2.88
C ALA A 139 1.17 10.63 1.40
N LYS A 140 2.39 10.59 0.87
CA LYS A 140 2.69 10.89 -0.54
C LYS A 140 1.86 10.10 -1.54
N ASN A 141 1.52 8.84 -1.23
CA ASN A 141 0.76 7.97 -2.14
C ASN A 141 -0.67 8.45 -2.38
N LEU A 142 -1.20 9.31 -1.50
CA LEU A 142 -2.54 9.90 -1.65
C LEU A 142 -2.62 10.98 -2.74
N SER A 143 -1.48 11.56 -3.13
CA SER A 143 -1.44 12.70 -4.05
C SER A 143 -2.15 12.43 -5.37
N ILE A 144 -1.90 11.28 -5.99
CA ILE A 144 -2.54 10.92 -7.27
C ILE A 144 -4.05 10.66 -7.11
N GLY A 145 -4.47 10.05 -6.02
CA GLY A 145 -5.91 9.85 -5.73
C GLY A 145 -6.62 11.19 -5.63
N LYS A 146 -6.06 12.15 -4.90
CA LYS A 146 -6.61 13.51 -4.79
C LYS A 146 -6.67 14.21 -6.13
N GLU A 147 -5.62 14.12 -6.94
CA GLU A 147 -5.60 14.67 -8.31
C GLU A 147 -6.72 14.10 -9.20
N ARG A 148 -7.08 12.84 -8.98
CA ARG A 148 -8.17 12.14 -9.70
C ARG A 148 -9.54 12.31 -9.06
N GLY A 149 -9.64 13.06 -7.96
CA GLY A 149 -10.91 13.41 -7.32
C GLY A 149 -11.36 12.50 -6.18
N THR A 150 -10.51 11.58 -5.70
CA THR A 150 -10.87 10.77 -4.52
C THR A 150 -10.89 11.60 -3.25
N ILE A 151 -11.70 11.19 -2.29
CA ILE A 151 -11.54 11.57 -0.89
C ILE A 151 -10.34 10.80 -0.34
N THR A 152 -9.42 11.48 0.34
CA THR A 152 -8.16 10.90 0.79
C THR A 152 -8.06 10.87 2.32
N ALA A 153 -7.59 9.75 2.87
CA ALA A 153 -7.36 9.60 4.30
C ALA A 153 -5.97 9.00 4.56
N TRP A 154 -5.15 9.74 5.30
CA TRP A 154 -3.83 9.24 5.72
C TRP A 154 -3.94 8.57 7.09
N LEU A 155 -3.63 7.26 7.14
CA LEU A 155 -3.45 6.53 8.39
C LEU A 155 -2.10 6.89 8.98
N ILE A 156 -2.14 7.69 10.06
CA ILE A 156 -0.95 8.23 10.71
C ILE A 156 -0.09 7.09 11.23
N ASN A 157 1.19 7.14 10.91
CA ASN A 157 2.22 6.29 11.48
C ASN A 157 3.47 7.11 11.80
N ASP A 158 4.35 6.56 12.66
CA ASP A 158 5.53 7.28 13.13
C ASP A 158 6.76 7.11 12.24
N GLU A 159 6.65 6.33 11.20
CA GLU A 159 7.74 6.08 10.26
C GLU A 159 8.04 7.32 9.41
N TYR A 160 9.32 7.67 9.32
CA TYR A 160 9.77 8.84 8.55
C TYR A 160 9.28 8.81 7.09
N TRP A 161 9.31 7.64 6.47
CA TRP A 161 8.86 7.46 5.09
C TRP A 161 7.35 7.60 4.91
N GLY A 162 6.56 7.27 5.93
CA GLY A 162 5.10 7.42 5.93
C GLY A 162 4.65 8.87 6.09
N LYS A 163 5.40 9.65 6.88
CA LYS A 163 5.09 11.08 7.18
C LYS A 163 5.46 12.05 6.07
N LYS A 164 6.30 11.65 5.13
CA LYS A 164 6.76 12.55 4.08
C LYS A 164 5.56 13.13 3.30
N GLU A 165 5.47 14.45 3.24
CA GLU A 165 4.37 15.21 2.61
C GLU A 165 3.01 15.09 3.33
N SER A 166 3.00 14.73 4.62
CA SER A 166 1.76 14.62 5.41
C SER A 166 1.13 15.97 5.80
N ASP A 167 1.78 17.06 5.47
CA ASP A 167 1.30 18.45 5.63
C ASP A 167 0.62 19.01 4.39
N LYS A 168 0.57 18.26 3.30
CA LYS A 168 0.06 18.72 2.00
C LYS A 168 -1.47 18.69 1.91
N GLU A 169 -2.01 19.60 1.09
CA GLU A 169 -3.45 19.78 0.87
C GLU A 169 -4.15 18.61 0.17
N PHE A 170 -3.39 17.65 -0.34
CA PHE A 170 -3.97 16.45 -0.94
C PHE A 170 -4.46 15.42 0.10
N ILE A 171 -4.40 15.72 1.38
CA ILE A 171 -4.90 14.87 2.47
C ILE A 171 -6.15 15.52 3.06
N ASP A 172 -7.32 14.88 2.86
CA ASP A 172 -8.58 15.38 3.42
C ASP A 172 -8.76 15.00 4.89
N TYR A 173 -8.34 13.78 5.27
CA TYR A 173 -8.45 13.27 6.63
C TYR A 173 -7.13 12.71 7.13
N LYS A 174 -6.83 12.98 8.40
CA LYS A 174 -5.73 12.33 9.14
C LYS A 174 -6.35 11.44 10.20
N ILE A 175 -6.09 10.14 10.12
CA ILE A 175 -6.72 9.14 10.98
C ILE A 175 -5.67 8.37 11.79
N GLU A 176 -5.91 8.18 13.06
CA GLU A 176 -5.01 7.44 13.97
C GLU A 176 -5.41 5.97 14.09
N ASN A 177 -6.69 5.67 13.86
CA ASN A 177 -7.23 4.32 14.01
C ASN A 177 -8.22 4.00 12.90
N LEU A 178 -7.85 3.03 12.06
CA LEU A 178 -8.65 2.64 10.90
C LEU A 178 -10.03 2.12 11.31
N SER A 179 -10.11 1.27 12.31
CA SER A 179 -11.39 0.67 12.74
C SER A 179 -12.38 1.71 13.28
N LEU A 180 -11.88 2.72 14.03
CA LEU A 180 -12.73 3.81 14.49
C LEU A 180 -13.22 4.67 13.33
N PHE A 181 -12.36 5.00 12.41
CA PHE A 181 -12.72 5.79 11.22
C PHE A 181 -13.77 5.07 10.36
N LEU A 182 -13.60 3.76 10.11
CA LEU A 182 -14.58 2.97 9.37
C LEU A 182 -15.93 2.90 10.09
N LYS A 183 -15.93 2.84 11.42
CA LYS A 183 -17.16 2.91 12.23
C LYS A 183 -17.88 4.25 12.04
N GLU A 184 -17.17 5.36 12.02
CA GLU A 184 -17.75 6.69 11.78
C GLU A 184 -18.39 6.79 10.40
N ILE A 185 -17.68 6.34 9.34
CA ILE A 185 -18.22 6.28 7.97
C ILE A 185 -19.52 5.46 7.93
N ARG A 186 -19.53 4.29 8.55
CA ARG A 186 -20.72 3.44 8.60
C ARG A 186 -21.91 4.11 9.29
N LEU A 187 -21.68 4.88 10.35
CA LEU A 187 -22.75 5.60 11.04
C LEU A 187 -23.35 6.69 10.14
N LEU A 188 -22.53 7.38 9.36
CA LEU A 188 -22.98 8.37 8.38
C LEU A 188 -23.80 7.76 7.24
N GLN A 189 -23.55 6.50 6.86
CA GLN A 189 -24.35 5.80 5.83
C GLN A 189 -25.76 5.43 6.31
N ASN A 190 -25.99 5.37 7.63
CA ASN A 190 -27.26 4.96 8.22
C ASN A 190 -28.09 6.14 8.78
N SER A 191 -27.59 7.37 8.64
CA SER A 191 -28.26 8.61 9.01
C SER A 191 -28.93 9.26 7.80
#